data_ee351ff02b8a7c798d571d183b7b171b
#
_entry.id   ee351ff02b8a7c798d571d183b7b171b
#
_cell.length_a   1.000
_cell.length_b   1.000
_cell.length_c   1.000
_cell.angle_alpha   90.00
_cell.angle_beta   90.00
_cell.angle_gamma   90.00
#
_symmetry.space_group_name_H-M   'P 1'
#
loop_
_entity.id
_entity.type
_entity.pdbx_description
1 polymer ?
#
loop_
_entity_poly.entity_id
_entity_poly.type
_entity_poly.pdbx_seq_one_letter_code
_entity_poly.pdbx_strand_id
1 'polypeptide(L)'
;MSLLVKAAKDVGFEGKFYTFYGNALGAPAAIGDAGVGKVLAVAEWMPNVPGADSLKLYQSFKQRFDKPSEDYLHLRMQLMMEALAQAIERAGKSDPLAVAYQLEKADVSLGGQRGRMRAQDHQFQQPLVVAMMAKQGTAEVPFDVEGSGYGFRVIKQFKASEVEIPSTCKMIRPS
;
A
#
# COMPACT_ATOMS: atom_id res chain seq x y z
N MET A 1 -4.67 8.58 15.64
CA MET A 1 -5.26 9.18 14.41
C MET A 1 -6.76 9.48 14.59
N SER A 2 -7.59 8.49 14.93
CA SER A 2 -9.06 8.69 15.06
C SER A 2 -9.45 9.78 16.06
N LEU A 3 -8.87 9.80 17.25
CA LEU A 3 -9.12 10.84 18.26
C LEU A 3 -8.74 12.24 17.74
N LEU A 4 -7.62 12.37 17.05
CA LEU A 4 -7.18 13.65 16.47
C LEU A 4 -8.18 14.17 15.44
N VAL A 5 -8.63 13.30 14.51
CA VAL A 5 -9.59 13.69 13.47
C VAL A 5 -10.93 14.10 14.05
N LYS A 6 -11.41 13.37 15.07
CA LYS A 6 -12.65 13.71 15.77
C LYS A 6 -12.55 15.03 16.52
N ALA A 7 -11.50 15.20 17.32
CA ALA A 7 -11.26 16.46 18.05
C ALA A 7 -11.13 17.66 17.10
N ALA A 8 -10.44 17.49 15.98
CA ALA A 8 -10.31 18.52 14.96
C ALA A 8 -11.67 18.92 14.37
N LYS A 9 -12.55 17.94 14.13
CA LYS A 9 -13.93 18.21 13.70
C LYS A 9 -14.70 19.03 14.76
N ASP A 10 -14.55 18.66 16.03
CA ASP A 10 -15.29 19.30 17.14
C ASP A 10 -14.90 20.77 17.32
N VAL A 11 -13.64 21.14 16.99
CA VAL A 11 -13.16 22.54 17.02
C VAL A 11 -13.29 23.26 15.66
N GLY A 12 -13.98 22.66 14.68
CA GLY A 12 -14.21 23.28 13.38
C GLY A 12 -12.98 23.35 12.45
N PHE A 13 -11.99 22.50 12.64
CA PHE A 13 -10.80 22.45 11.77
C PHE A 13 -11.16 21.94 10.37
N GLU A 14 -10.91 22.76 9.35
CA GLU A 14 -11.24 22.46 7.95
C GLU A 14 -10.06 21.87 7.14
N GLY A 15 -8.90 21.64 7.76
CA GLY A 15 -7.73 21.05 7.14
C GLY A 15 -7.89 19.57 6.80
N LYS A 16 -6.89 19.04 6.11
CA LYS A 16 -6.80 17.62 5.72
C LYS A 16 -5.69 16.91 6.47
N PHE A 17 -5.87 15.62 6.68
CA PHE A 17 -4.91 14.76 7.35
C PHE A 17 -4.31 13.77 6.36
N TYR A 18 -3.00 13.79 6.20
CA TYR A 18 -2.27 12.79 5.43
C TYR A 18 -1.73 11.70 6.36
N THR A 19 -1.89 10.44 5.98
CA THR A 19 -1.49 9.30 6.80
C THR A 19 -1.06 8.12 5.94
N PHE A 20 -0.11 7.34 6.43
CA PHE A 20 0.30 6.07 5.82
C PHE A 20 -0.52 4.86 6.30
N TYR A 21 -1.30 4.99 7.38
CA TYR A 21 -2.02 3.87 8.01
C TYR A 21 -3.51 4.17 8.26
N GLY A 22 -4.04 5.25 7.71
CA GLY A 22 -5.45 5.60 7.88
C GLY A 22 -6.44 4.71 7.12
N ASN A 23 -5.93 3.82 6.28
CA ASN A 23 -6.70 2.93 5.41
C ASN A 23 -6.72 1.46 5.87
N ALA A 24 -6.29 1.16 7.09
CA ALA A 24 -6.19 -0.22 7.55
C ALA A 24 -6.30 -0.34 9.09
N LEU A 25 -6.35 -1.58 9.60
CA LEU A 25 -6.30 -1.92 11.03
C LEU A 25 -7.38 -1.21 11.85
N GLY A 26 -8.62 -1.23 11.37
CA GLY A 26 -9.76 -0.62 12.04
C GLY A 26 -9.77 0.91 12.03
N ALA A 27 -8.79 1.57 11.40
CA ALA A 27 -8.72 3.02 11.36
C ALA A 27 -9.94 3.65 10.67
N PRO A 28 -10.45 3.17 9.52
CA PRO A 28 -11.64 3.73 8.88
C PRO A 28 -12.86 3.68 9.77
N ALA A 29 -13.12 2.54 10.42
CA ALA A 29 -14.23 2.38 11.35
C ALA A 29 -14.09 3.32 12.57
N ALA A 30 -12.88 3.41 13.14
CA ALA A 30 -12.63 4.25 14.31
C ALA A 30 -12.69 5.75 14.01
N ILE A 31 -12.32 6.19 12.79
CA ILE A 31 -12.43 7.58 12.35
C ILE A 31 -13.87 7.95 12.03
N GLY A 32 -14.58 7.09 11.31
CA GLY A 32 -15.97 7.27 10.93
C GLY A 32 -16.21 8.49 10.02
N ASP A 33 -17.41 9.05 10.09
CA ASP A 33 -17.82 10.21 9.27
C ASP A 33 -16.92 11.44 9.42
N ALA A 34 -16.20 11.56 10.53
CA ALA A 34 -15.29 12.69 10.74
C ALA A 34 -14.12 12.72 9.73
N GLY A 35 -13.77 11.56 9.18
CA GLY A 35 -12.67 11.46 8.22
C GLY A 35 -13.08 11.59 6.76
N VAL A 36 -14.38 11.49 6.46
CA VAL A 36 -14.87 11.56 5.07
C VAL A 36 -14.53 12.92 4.45
N GLY A 37 -13.83 12.90 3.32
CA GLY A 37 -13.35 14.09 2.63
C GLY A 37 -12.19 14.82 3.31
N LYS A 38 -11.71 14.36 4.48
CA LYS A 38 -10.63 15.00 5.26
C LYS A 38 -9.39 14.14 5.44
N VAL A 39 -9.53 12.82 5.55
CA VAL A 39 -8.40 11.91 5.70
C VAL A 39 -7.93 11.39 4.35
N LEU A 40 -6.65 11.61 4.05
CA LEU A 40 -5.98 11.07 2.88
C LEU A 40 -4.99 9.99 3.33
N ALA A 41 -5.11 8.81 2.73
CA ALA A 41 -4.16 7.74 2.89
C ALA A 41 -3.15 7.75 1.74
N VAL A 42 -1.88 7.54 2.09
CA VAL A 42 -0.80 7.29 1.12
C VAL A 42 -0.41 5.84 1.26
N ALA A 43 -0.49 5.09 0.17
CA ALA A 43 -0.18 3.67 0.15
C ALA A 43 0.37 3.25 -1.23
N GLU A 44 0.98 2.08 -1.28
CA GLU A 44 1.39 1.46 -2.55
C GLU A 44 0.20 0.91 -3.33
N TRP A 45 -0.86 0.53 -2.63
CA TRP A 45 -2.09 -0.02 -3.19
C TRP A 45 -3.23 0.01 -2.15
N MET A 46 -4.46 -0.02 -2.63
CA MET A 46 -5.67 -0.21 -1.82
C MET A 46 -6.83 -0.73 -2.70
N PRO A 47 -7.92 -1.27 -2.13
CA PRO A 47 -8.97 -1.98 -2.88
C PRO A 47 -9.58 -1.24 -4.08
N ASN A 48 -9.70 0.08 -3.99
CA ASN A 48 -10.33 0.92 -5.03
C ASN A 48 -9.32 1.51 -6.03
N VAL A 49 -8.07 1.01 -6.06
CA VAL A 49 -7.12 1.38 -7.11
C VAL A 49 -7.64 0.85 -8.45
N PRO A 50 -7.83 1.73 -9.46
CA PRO A 50 -8.39 1.32 -10.73
C PRO A 50 -7.45 0.39 -11.51
N GLY A 51 -8.06 -0.48 -12.32
CA GLY A 51 -7.35 -1.40 -13.20
C GLY A 51 -7.83 -2.84 -13.03
N ALA A 52 -7.82 -3.60 -14.12
CA ALA A 52 -8.31 -4.98 -14.14
C ALA A 52 -7.48 -5.90 -13.22
N ASP A 53 -6.16 -5.72 -13.19
CA ASP A 53 -5.26 -6.52 -12.34
C ASP A 53 -5.45 -6.21 -10.86
N SER A 54 -5.69 -4.94 -10.50
CA SER A 54 -6.02 -4.52 -9.14
C SER A 54 -7.32 -5.14 -8.67
N LEU A 55 -8.36 -5.08 -9.50
CA LEU A 55 -9.66 -5.67 -9.22
C LEU A 55 -9.55 -7.20 -9.07
N LYS A 56 -8.88 -7.87 -9.98
CA LYS A 56 -8.65 -9.32 -9.94
C LYS A 56 -7.92 -9.76 -8.68
N LEU A 57 -6.87 -9.02 -8.29
CA LEU A 57 -6.14 -9.28 -7.05
C LEU A 57 -7.07 -9.22 -5.84
N TYR A 58 -7.84 -8.13 -5.71
CA TYR A 58 -8.74 -7.96 -4.56
C TYR A 58 -9.86 -9.01 -4.54
N GLN A 59 -10.48 -9.30 -5.68
CA GLN A 59 -11.52 -10.33 -5.77
C GLN A 59 -10.98 -11.72 -5.40
N SER A 60 -9.79 -12.09 -5.88
CA SER A 60 -9.16 -13.36 -5.52
C SER A 60 -8.83 -13.44 -4.02
N PHE A 61 -8.42 -12.33 -3.42
CA PHE A 61 -8.20 -12.24 -1.98
C PHE A 61 -9.51 -12.43 -1.21
N LYS A 62 -10.58 -11.73 -1.60
CA LYS A 62 -11.90 -11.81 -0.94
C LYS A 62 -12.57 -13.18 -1.07
N GLN A 63 -12.31 -13.92 -2.16
CA GLN A 63 -12.78 -15.31 -2.29
C GLN A 63 -12.19 -16.25 -1.22
N ARG A 64 -11.00 -15.95 -0.73
CA ARG A 64 -10.30 -16.75 0.27
C ARG A 64 -10.50 -16.21 1.70
N PHE A 65 -10.63 -14.91 1.83
CA PHE A 65 -10.73 -14.17 3.09
C PHE A 65 -11.97 -13.29 3.04
N ASP A 66 -13.14 -13.86 3.31
CA ASP A 66 -14.44 -13.21 3.13
C ASP A 66 -14.92 -12.41 4.36
N LYS A 67 -14.34 -12.69 5.54
CA LYS A 67 -14.71 -12.00 6.78
C LYS A 67 -14.09 -10.62 6.89
N PRO A 68 -14.81 -9.62 7.43
CA PRO A 68 -14.26 -8.29 7.66
C PRO A 68 -12.98 -8.28 8.50
N SER A 69 -12.87 -9.15 9.50
CA SER A 69 -11.67 -9.29 10.35
C SER A 69 -10.44 -9.84 9.61
N GLU A 70 -10.64 -10.41 8.45
CA GLU A 70 -9.60 -10.99 7.58
C GLU A 70 -9.31 -10.10 6.36
N ASP A 71 -10.04 -9.00 6.18
CA ASP A 71 -9.93 -8.08 5.06
C ASP A 71 -8.71 -7.17 5.20
N TYR A 72 -7.54 -7.78 5.15
CA TYR A 72 -6.27 -7.10 5.36
C TYR A 72 -5.23 -7.51 4.32
N LEU A 73 -5.45 -7.08 3.07
CA LEU A 73 -4.50 -7.32 1.99
C LEU A 73 -3.36 -6.29 2.04
N HIS A 74 -2.18 -6.74 2.44
CA HIS A 74 -0.94 -6.00 2.34
C HIS A 74 -0.17 -6.34 1.07
N LEU A 75 -0.38 -5.57 0.02
CA LEU A 75 0.35 -5.74 -1.23
C LEU A 75 1.88 -5.75 -1.02
N ARG A 76 2.39 -4.87 -0.17
CA ARG A 76 3.82 -4.76 0.17
C ARG A 76 4.38 -6.08 0.69
N MET A 77 3.68 -6.74 1.59
CA MET A 77 4.12 -8.02 2.15
C MET A 77 4.17 -9.11 1.09
N GLN A 78 3.18 -9.16 0.23
CA GLN A 78 3.15 -10.14 -0.86
C GLN A 78 4.26 -9.87 -1.87
N LEU A 79 4.47 -8.63 -2.30
CA LEU A 79 5.57 -8.24 -3.19
C LEU A 79 6.94 -8.60 -2.58
N MET A 80 7.11 -8.38 -1.28
CA MET A 80 8.34 -8.74 -0.57
C MET A 80 8.58 -10.26 -0.58
N MET A 81 7.55 -11.06 -0.33
CA MET A 81 7.67 -12.52 -0.36
C MET A 81 7.95 -13.04 -1.77
N GLU A 82 7.30 -12.49 -2.79
CA GLU A 82 7.56 -12.80 -4.20
C GLU A 82 9.01 -12.45 -4.59
N ALA A 83 9.49 -11.27 -4.21
CA ALA A 83 10.86 -10.86 -4.48
C ALA A 83 11.88 -11.78 -3.79
N LEU A 84 11.61 -12.17 -2.54
CA LEU A 84 12.48 -13.09 -1.79
C LEU A 84 12.50 -14.48 -2.42
N ALA A 85 11.35 -15.04 -2.75
CA ALA A 85 11.26 -16.36 -3.40
C ALA A 85 12.06 -16.40 -4.71
N GLN A 86 11.84 -15.41 -5.58
CA GLN A 86 12.60 -15.28 -6.82
C GLN A 86 14.11 -15.08 -6.60
N ALA A 87 14.50 -14.37 -5.53
CA ALA A 87 15.92 -14.20 -5.22
C ALA A 87 16.57 -15.51 -4.75
N ILE A 88 15.89 -16.30 -3.93
CA ILE A 88 16.34 -17.63 -3.50
C ILE A 88 16.48 -18.56 -4.71
N GLU A 89 15.49 -18.57 -5.59
CA GLU A 89 15.51 -19.38 -6.82
C GLU A 89 16.72 -18.99 -7.71
N ARG A 90 16.94 -17.70 -7.94
CA ARG A 90 18.09 -17.21 -8.71
C ARG A 90 19.44 -17.48 -8.02
N ALA A 91 19.48 -17.48 -6.70
CA ALA A 91 20.68 -17.83 -5.94
C ALA A 91 21.03 -19.33 -5.97
N GLY A 92 20.01 -20.18 -6.21
CA GLY A 92 20.13 -21.65 -6.16
C GLY A 92 20.46 -22.19 -4.77
N LYS A 93 20.39 -21.36 -3.74
CA LYS A 93 20.69 -21.68 -2.34
C LYS A 93 20.08 -20.64 -1.39
N SER A 94 19.97 -20.99 -0.10
CA SER A 94 19.44 -20.11 0.96
C SER A 94 20.53 -19.33 1.71
N ASP A 95 21.74 -19.25 1.17
CA ASP A 95 22.82 -18.45 1.74
C ASP A 95 22.41 -16.95 1.76
N PRO A 96 22.42 -16.27 2.91
CA PRO A 96 21.89 -14.92 3.03
C PRO A 96 22.57 -13.89 2.13
N LEU A 97 23.90 -14.00 1.96
CA LEU A 97 24.65 -13.08 1.12
C LEU A 97 24.35 -13.27 -0.36
N ALA A 98 24.29 -14.53 -0.81
CA ALA A 98 23.92 -14.84 -2.19
C ALA A 98 22.49 -14.37 -2.50
N VAL A 99 21.54 -14.57 -1.58
CA VAL A 99 20.16 -14.12 -1.73
C VAL A 99 20.08 -12.57 -1.75
N ALA A 100 20.83 -11.88 -0.89
CA ALA A 100 20.88 -10.42 -0.85
C ALA A 100 21.34 -9.83 -2.19
N TYR A 101 22.37 -10.39 -2.83
CA TYR A 101 22.80 -9.97 -4.15
C TYR A 101 21.76 -10.25 -5.25
N GLN A 102 20.97 -11.31 -5.11
CA GLN A 102 19.88 -11.54 -6.07
C GLN A 102 18.66 -10.64 -5.80
N LEU A 103 18.43 -10.19 -4.56
CA LEU A 103 17.41 -9.19 -4.25
C LEU A 103 17.70 -7.83 -4.89
N GLU A 104 18.95 -7.47 -5.13
CA GLU A 104 19.32 -6.27 -5.90
C GLU A 104 18.73 -6.25 -7.32
N LYS A 105 18.40 -7.43 -7.86
CA LYS A 105 17.79 -7.61 -9.18
C LYS A 105 16.28 -7.78 -9.12
N ALA A 106 15.67 -7.55 -7.96
CA ALA A 106 14.22 -7.73 -7.78
C ALA A 106 13.45 -6.76 -8.67
N ASP A 107 12.57 -7.34 -9.47
CA ASP A 107 11.59 -6.64 -10.32
C ASP A 107 10.32 -7.47 -10.30
N VAL A 108 9.36 -7.05 -9.51
CA VAL A 108 8.13 -7.81 -9.21
C VAL A 108 6.90 -6.99 -9.52
N SER A 109 5.82 -7.66 -9.90
CA SER A 109 4.57 -7.03 -10.28
C SER A 109 3.39 -7.76 -9.67
N LEU A 110 2.47 -7.02 -9.04
CA LEU A 110 1.28 -7.57 -8.43
C LEU A 110 0.16 -6.52 -8.44
N GLY A 111 -1.05 -6.94 -8.81
CA GLY A 111 -2.22 -6.04 -8.79
C GLY A 111 -2.07 -4.78 -9.65
N GLY A 112 -1.31 -4.85 -10.75
CA GLY A 112 -1.00 -3.72 -11.61
C GLY A 112 0.09 -2.78 -11.07
N GLN A 113 0.65 -3.07 -9.89
CA GLN A 113 1.76 -2.33 -9.31
C GLN A 113 3.07 -3.07 -9.58
N ARG A 114 4.05 -2.37 -10.15
CA ARG A 114 5.39 -2.92 -10.41
C ARG A 114 6.40 -2.23 -9.52
N GLY A 115 7.18 -3.02 -8.80
CA GLY A 115 8.27 -2.53 -7.96
C GLY A 115 9.61 -3.15 -8.32
N ARG A 116 10.67 -2.38 -8.15
CA ARG A 116 12.05 -2.83 -8.39
C ARG A 116 12.98 -2.41 -7.26
N MET A 117 13.98 -3.22 -6.99
CA MET A 117 15.05 -2.85 -6.07
C MET A 117 16.07 -1.94 -6.78
N ARG A 118 16.44 -0.84 -6.13
CA ARG A 118 17.58 -0.04 -6.53
C ARG A 118 18.85 -0.61 -5.88
N ALA A 119 19.72 -1.21 -6.69
CA ALA A 119 20.91 -1.90 -6.19
C ALA A 119 21.88 -1.01 -5.40
N GLN A 120 21.88 0.31 -5.68
CA GLN A 120 22.80 1.26 -5.06
C GLN A 120 22.60 1.42 -3.54
N ASP A 121 21.37 1.30 -3.05
CA ASP A 121 21.01 1.57 -1.66
C ASP A 121 19.91 0.65 -1.11
N HIS A 122 19.54 -0.37 -1.86
CA HIS A 122 18.48 -1.33 -1.54
C HIS A 122 17.10 -0.68 -1.29
N GLN A 123 16.87 0.51 -1.83
CA GLN A 123 15.54 1.09 -1.78
C GLN A 123 14.62 0.39 -2.80
N PHE A 124 13.51 -0.15 -2.32
CA PHE A 124 12.48 -0.69 -3.20
C PHE A 124 11.63 0.45 -3.76
N GLN A 125 11.65 0.59 -5.07
CA GLN A 125 10.96 1.65 -5.81
C GLN A 125 9.67 1.12 -6.40
N GLN A 126 8.56 1.76 -6.04
CA GLN A 126 7.23 1.35 -6.46
C GLN A 126 6.31 2.56 -6.63
N PRO A 127 5.20 2.43 -7.38
CA PRO A 127 4.17 3.47 -7.44
C PRO A 127 3.59 3.76 -6.07
N LEU A 128 3.06 4.98 -5.90
CA LEU A 128 2.29 5.37 -4.72
C LEU A 128 0.92 5.91 -5.12
N VAL A 129 -0.03 5.71 -4.24
CA VAL A 129 -1.42 6.15 -4.39
C VAL A 129 -1.76 7.09 -3.25
N VAL A 130 -2.38 8.22 -3.57
CA VAL A 130 -3.04 9.09 -2.60
C VAL A 130 -4.53 8.94 -2.80
N ALA A 131 -5.24 8.58 -1.74
CA ALA A 131 -6.68 8.40 -1.80
C ALA A 131 -7.37 9.01 -0.59
N MET A 132 -8.58 9.51 -0.79
CA MET A 132 -9.38 10.20 0.20
C MET A 132 -10.43 9.26 0.78
N MET A 133 -10.55 9.26 2.08
CA MET A 133 -11.60 8.52 2.80
C MET A 133 -12.99 8.97 2.34
N ALA A 134 -13.83 8.02 2.00
CA ALA A 134 -15.18 8.23 1.51
C ALA A 134 -16.10 7.10 1.98
N LYS A 135 -17.41 7.31 1.92
CA LYS A 135 -18.38 6.24 2.15
C LYS A 135 -18.35 5.25 0.97
N GLN A 136 -18.51 3.97 1.28
CA GLN A 136 -18.75 2.94 0.29
C GLN A 136 -20.06 3.19 -0.47
N GLY A 137 -20.16 2.68 -1.68
CA GLY A 137 -21.40 2.63 -2.47
C GLY A 137 -21.43 3.55 -3.67
N THR A 138 -20.33 4.24 -3.98
CA THR A 138 -20.17 4.99 -5.23
C THR A 138 -19.37 4.18 -6.26
N ALA A 139 -19.44 4.58 -7.53
CA ALA A 139 -18.65 3.96 -8.61
C ALA A 139 -17.13 4.05 -8.34
N GLU A 140 -16.67 5.11 -7.65
CA GLU A 140 -15.27 5.30 -7.29
C GLU A 140 -14.86 4.56 -6.01
N VAL A 141 -15.83 4.13 -5.18
CA VAL A 141 -15.61 3.44 -3.90
C VAL A 141 -16.55 2.24 -3.78
N PRO A 142 -16.44 1.25 -4.69
CA PRO A 142 -17.24 0.03 -4.61
C PRO A 142 -16.90 -0.84 -3.41
N PHE A 143 -15.67 -0.75 -2.90
CA PHE A 143 -15.20 -1.56 -1.78
C PHE A 143 -14.89 -0.70 -0.57
N ASP A 144 -15.34 -1.15 0.59
CA ASP A 144 -14.92 -0.61 1.88
C ASP A 144 -13.67 -1.31 2.41
N VAL A 145 -13.22 -0.90 3.57
CA VAL A 145 -12.12 -1.52 4.30
C VAL A 145 -12.67 -2.19 5.55
N GLU A 146 -12.44 -3.48 5.70
CA GLU A 146 -12.74 -4.25 6.91
C GLU A 146 -14.23 -4.22 7.32
N GLY A 147 -15.16 -4.11 6.35
CA GLY A 147 -16.59 -4.05 6.64
C GLY A 147 -17.03 -2.77 7.36
N SER A 148 -16.23 -1.73 7.31
CA SER A 148 -16.48 -0.47 8.03
C SER A 148 -17.53 0.42 7.40
N GLY A 149 -17.92 0.16 6.14
CA GLY A 149 -18.72 1.06 5.31
C GLY A 149 -17.95 2.27 4.76
N TYR A 150 -16.65 2.34 5.03
CA TYR A 150 -15.76 3.39 4.53
C TYR A 150 -14.66 2.78 3.68
N GLY A 151 -14.43 3.37 2.51
CA GLY A 151 -13.33 3.05 1.61
C GLY A 151 -12.54 4.32 1.27
N PHE A 152 -11.71 4.20 0.25
CA PHE A 152 -10.85 5.30 -0.19
C PHE A 152 -11.00 5.51 -1.68
N ARG A 153 -11.35 6.74 -2.06
CA ARG A 153 -11.41 7.20 -3.44
C ARG A 153 -10.03 7.65 -3.88
N VAL A 154 -9.50 7.06 -4.94
CA VAL A 154 -8.19 7.44 -5.47
C VAL A 154 -8.23 8.87 -6.00
N ILE A 155 -7.31 9.71 -5.50
CA ILE A 155 -7.14 11.11 -5.91
C ILE A 155 -6.00 11.22 -6.93
N LYS A 156 -4.90 10.50 -6.67
CA LYS A 156 -3.73 10.53 -7.55
C LYS A 156 -2.94 9.23 -7.41
N GLN A 157 -2.44 8.77 -8.55
CA GLN A 157 -1.42 7.72 -8.64
C GLN A 157 -0.13 8.36 -9.12
N PHE A 158 0.96 8.03 -8.46
CA PHE A 158 2.30 8.45 -8.84
C PHE A 158 3.06 7.24 -9.38
N LYS A 159 3.74 7.41 -10.50
CA LYS A 159 4.68 6.40 -11.00
C LYS A 159 5.87 6.28 -10.04
N ALA A 160 6.54 5.12 -10.04
CA ALA A 160 7.75 4.94 -9.24
C ALA A 160 8.79 6.04 -9.48
N SER A 161 8.97 6.45 -10.75
CA SER A 161 9.91 7.52 -11.13
C SER A 161 9.54 8.92 -10.64
N GLU A 162 8.27 9.15 -10.28
CA GLU A 162 7.80 10.45 -9.75
C GLU A 162 8.02 10.56 -8.22
N VAL A 163 8.20 9.44 -7.55
CA VAL A 163 8.37 9.35 -6.08
C VAL A 163 9.77 8.86 -5.69
N GLU A 164 10.62 8.62 -6.66
CA GLU A 164 12.00 8.26 -6.46
C GLU A 164 12.79 9.48 -5.96
N ILE A 165 13.47 9.32 -4.82
CA ILE A 165 14.39 10.33 -4.29
C ILE A 165 15.84 9.93 -4.61
N PRO A 166 16.76 10.88 -4.82
CA PRO A 166 18.18 10.59 -4.99
C PRO A 166 18.74 9.80 -3.82
N SER A 167 19.60 8.82 -4.12
CA SER A 167 20.30 8.09 -3.06
C SER A 167 21.39 8.94 -2.44
N THR A 168 21.38 9.02 -1.11
CA THR A 168 22.48 9.58 -0.31
C THR A 168 23.27 8.50 0.44
N CYS A 169 22.85 7.24 0.31
CA CYS A 169 23.47 6.10 0.98
C CYS A 169 24.81 5.75 0.31
N LYS A 170 25.85 5.62 1.12
CA LYS A 170 27.15 5.07 0.74
C LYS A 170 27.25 3.64 1.26
N MET A 171 26.53 2.73 0.61
CA MET A 171 26.47 1.35 1.04
C MET A 171 27.80 0.64 0.80
N ILE A 172 28.28 -0.09 1.82
CA ILE A 172 29.45 -0.98 1.74
C ILE A 172 28.91 -2.41 1.67
N ARG A 173 29.25 -3.12 0.61
CA ARG A 173 28.87 -4.53 0.45
C ARG A 173 29.89 -5.42 1.13
N PRO A 174 29.45 -6.47 1.84
CA PRO A 174 30.38 -7.49 2.34
C PRO A 174 31.05 -8.20 1.15
N SER A 175 32.33 -8.50 1.32
CA SER A 175 33.15 -9.27 0.36
C SER A 175 32.87 -10.76 0.46
#